data_600314205fcda0c4b2a44539d6f3e906
#
_entry.id   600314205fcda0c4b2a44539d6f3e906
#
_cell.length_a   1.000
_cell.length_b   1.000
_cell.length_c   1.000
_cell.angle_alpha   90.00
_cell.angle_beta   90.00
_cell.angle_gamma   90.00
#
_symmetry.space_group_name_H-M   'P 1'
#
loop_
_entity.id
_entity.type
_entity.pdbx_description
1 polymer ?
#
loop_
_entity_poly.entity_id
_entity_poly.type
_entity_poly.pdbx_seq_one_letter_code
_entity_poly.pdbx_strand_id
1 'polypeptide(L)' 'MQLYADIVLPLAQPVYTFAVPGGTDVAAGQAVAVQFGARKFYTGIVWRVHDRRPDFKTVKPIQR' A
#
# COMPACT_ATOMS: atom_id res chain seq x y z
N MET A 1 13.30 -4.78 -9.25
CA MET A 1 12.57 -5.62 -8.27
C MET A 1 11.29 -4.92 -7.86
N GLN A 2 10.18 -5.63 -7.89
CA GLN A 2 8.91 -5.06 -7.44
C GLN A 2 8.82 -5.11 -5.92
N LEU A 3 8.54 -3.97 -5.30
CA LEU A 3 8.33 -3.88 -3.86
C LEU A 3 6.84 -3.71 -3.55
N TYR A 4 6.48 -4.12 -2.36
CA TYR A 4 5.13 -4.00 -1.82
C TYR A 4 5.21 -3.39 -0.45
N ALA A 5 4.14 -2.70 -0.05
CA ALA A 5 4.06 -2.09 1.26
C ALA A 5 2.79 -2.54 1.96
N ASP A 6 2.92 -2.94 3.21
CA ASP A 6 1.77 -3.19 4.06
C ASP A 6 1.36 -1.87 4.69
N ILE A 7 0.12 -1.46 4.43
CA ILE A 7 -0.40 -0.15 4.82
C ILE A 7 -1.48 -0.34 5.87
N VAL A 8 -1.39 0.40 6.96
CA VAL A 8 -2.43 0.43 8.00
C VAL A 8 -3.47 1.46 7.62
N LEU A 9 -4.71 1.03 7.46
CA LEU A 9 -5.84 1.86 7.04
C LEU A 9 -6.94 1.83 8.11
N PRO A 10 -7.77 2.89 8.18
CA PRO A 10 -8.89 2.93 9.14
C PRO A 10 -10.10 2.14 8.64
N LEU A 11 -9.92 0.85 8.42
CA LEU A 11 -10.95 -0.04 7.87
C LEU A 11 -11.10 -1.25 8.77
N ALA A 12 -12.16 -2.04 8.52
CA ALA A 12 -12.45 -3.23 9.32
C ALA A 12 -11.28 -4.21 9.34
N GLN A 13 -10.65 -4.44 8.19
CA GLN A 13 -9.37 -5.12 8.12
C GLN A 13 -8.30 -4.03 8.08
N PRO A 14 -7.46 -3.91 9.10
CA PRO A 14 -6.61 -2.72 9.21
C PRO A 14 -5.37 -2.72 8.32
N VAL A 15 -4.90 -3.87 7.85
CA VAL A 15 -3.67 -3.92 7.06
C VAL A 15 -3.95 -4.47 5.67
N TYR A 16 -3.51 -3.70 4.67
CA TYR A 16 -3.62 -4.09 3.26
C TYR A 16 -2.28 -3.92 2.58
N THR A 17 -2.01 -4.73 1.57
CA THR A 17 -0.76 -4.69 0.83
C THR A 17 -0.97 -4.01 -0.52
N PHE A 18 -0.11 -3.04 -0.82
CA PHE A 18 -0.13 -2.29 -2.07
C PHE A 18 1.22 -2.38 -2.76
N ALA A 19 1.22 -2.22 -4.08
CA ALA A 19 2.47 -2.19 -4.84
C ALA A 19 3.14 -0.82 -4.69
N VAL A 20 4.45 -0.82 -4.60
CA VAL A 20 5.25 0.41 -4.58
C VAL A 20 5.68 0.70 -6.01
N PRO A 21 5.22 1.80 -6.63
CA PRO A 21 5.61 2.12 -8.00
C PRO A 21 7.11 2.36 -8.11
N GLY A 22 7.68 1.96 -9.24
CA GLY A 22 9.10 2.18 -9.50
C GLY A 22 9.44 3.66 -9.43
N GLY A 23 10.58 3.98 -8.83
CA GLY A 23 11.00 5.36 -8.63
C GLY A 23 10.39 6.05 -7.44
N THR A 24 9.53 5.37 -6.68
CA THR A 24 8.92 5.93 -5.47
C THR A 24 9.67 5.43 -4.25
N ASP A 25 10.07 6.35 -3.39
CA ASP A 25 10.70 6.01 -2.11
C ASP A 25 9.63 5.96 -1.03
N VAL A 26 9.45 4.77 -0.46
CA VAL A 26 8.49 4.53 0.60
C VAL A 26 9.20 3.84 1.76
N ALA A 27 8.97 4.32 2.96
CA ALA A 27 9.60 3.76 4.17
C ALA A 27 8.55 3.55 5.26
N ALA A 28 8.82 2.60 6.15
CA ALA A 28 7.96 2.35 7.29
C ALA A 28 7.75 3.62 8.12
N GLY A 29 6.53 3.86 8.56
CA GLY A 29 6.15 5.05 9.32
C GLY A 29 5.69 6.21 8.47
N GLN A 30 5.86 6.14 7.15
CA GLN A 30 5.48 7.20 6.24
C GLN A 30 3.97 7.17 5.98
N ALA A 31 3.35 8.35 5.86
CA ALA A 31 1.95 8.45 5.46
C ALA A 31 1.85 8.42 3.94
N VAL A 32 0.93 7.63 3.42
CA VAL A 32 0.71 7.51 1.98
C VAL A 32 -0.78 7.53 1.67
N ALA A 33 -1.13 7.92 0.45
CA ALA A 33 -2.49 7.88 -0.02
C ALA A 33 -2.68 6.64 -0.92
N VAL A 34 -3.77 5.93 -0.70
CA VAL A 34 -4.11 4.75 -1.50
C VAL A 34 -5.57 4.85 -1.95
N GLN A 35 -5.84 4.30 -3.12
CA GLN A 35 -7.19 4.16 -3.60
C GLN A 35 -7.77 2.83 -3.14
N PHE A 36 -8.95 2.88 -2.52
CA PHE A 36 -9.64 1.69 -2.05
C PHE A 36 -11.07 1.70 -2.59
N GLY A 37 -11.39 0.73 -3.44
CA GLY A 37 -12.63 0.73 -4.18
C GLY A 37 -12.57 1.66 -5.38
N ALA A 38 -13.73 2.00 -5.95
CA ALA A 38 -13.80 2.72 -7.22
C ALA A 38 -13.46 4.21 -7.10
N ARG A 39 -13.83 4.85 -5.99
CA ARG A 39 -13.71 6.31 -5.87
C ARG A 39 -13.27 6.80 -4.51
N LYS A 40 -12.76 5.90 -3.68
CA LYS A 40 -12.37 6.30 -2.32
C LYS A 40 -10.87 6.28 -2.19
N PHE A 41 -10.37 7.32 -1.53
CA PHE A 41 -8.94 7.42 -1.20
C PHE A 41 -8.81 7.52 0.30
N TYR A 42 -7.81 6.85 0.83
CA TYR A 42 -7.50 6.87 2.25
C TYR A 42 -6.04 7.22 2.45
N THR A 43 -5.76 7.89 3.55
CA THR A 43 -4.39 8.06 4.01
C THR A 43 -4.10 6.97 5.01
N GLY A 44 -3.04 6.22 4.75
CA GLY A 44 -2.59 5.16 5.65
C GLY A 44 -1.15 5.34 6.03
N ILE A 45 -0.70 4.53 6.97
CA ILE A 45 0.70 4.55 7.44
C ILE A 45 1.38 3.28 6.96
N VAL A 46 2.54 3.42 6.38
CA VAL A 46 3.33 2.28 5.93
C VAL A 46 3.83 1.52 7.16
N TRP A 47 3.42 0.26 7.27
CA TRP A 47 3.85 -0.62 8.37
C TRP A 47 5.21 -1.23 8.05
N ARG A 48 5.35 -1.76 6.83
CA ARG A 48 6.62 -2.32 6.35
C ARG A 48 6.63 -2.37 4.83
N VAL A 49 7.85 -2.39 4.28
CA VAL A 49 8.08 -2.57 2.84
C VAL A 49 8.77 -3.91 2.65
N HIS A 50 8.33 -4.69 1.65
CA HIS A 50 8.89 -6.01 1.39
C HIS A 50 8.78 -6.36 -0.09
N ASP A 51 9.34 -7.50 -0.47
CA ASP A 51 9.34 -7.97 -1.87
C ASP A 51 8.41 -9.16 -2.10
N ARG A 52 7.56 -9.51 -1.15
CA ARG A 52 6.64 -10.63 -1.25
C ARG A 52 5.34 -10.20 -1.90
N ARG A 53 5.05 -10.74 -3.08
CA ARG A 53 3.77 -10.47 -3.72
C ARG A 53 2.64 -11.09 -2.91
N PRO A 54 1.59 -10.31 -2.56
CA PRO A 54 0.44 -10.87 -1.86
C PRO A 54 -0.34 -11.82 -2.76
N ASP A 55 -1.10 -12.70 -2.14
CA ASP A 55 -1.92 -13.70 -2.84
C ASP A 55 -3.24 -13.09 -3.31
N PHE A 56 -3.15 -12.07 -4.14
CA PHE A 56 -4.29 -11.37 -4.73
C PHE A 56 -4.17 -11.41 -6.25
N LYS A 57 -5.31 -11.40 -6.94
CA LYS A 57 -5.30 -11.33 -8.41
C LYS A 57 -4.72 -10.02 -8.88
N THR A 58 -5.08 -8.93 -8.23
CA THR A 58 -4.62 -7.60 -8.59
C THR A 58 -4.14 -6.88 -7.35
N VAL A 59 -2.96 -6.29 -7.44
CA VAL A 59 -2.39 -5.47 -6.37
C VAL A 59 -2.36 -4.04 -6.85
N LYS A 60 -3.10 -3.16 -6.17
CA LYS A 60 -3.15 -1.76 -6.53
C LYS A 60 -1.90 -1.03 -6.07
N PRO A 61 -1.46 -0.02 -6.81
CA PRO A 61 -0.30 0.77 -6.40
C PRO A 61 -0.66 1.83 -5.37
N ILE A 62 0.34 2.25 -4.61
CA ILE A 62 0.23 3.44 -3.77
C ILE A 62 0.12 4.65 -4.70
N GLN A 63 -0.78 5.59 -4.37
CA GLN A 63 -1.00 6.78 -5.20
C GLN A 63 0.02 7.88 -4.88
N ARG A 64 0.42 7.99 -3.62
CA ARG A 64 1.42 8.99 -3.19
C ARG A 64 2.24 8.50 -2.03
#